data_df0fec00605b75d4cae33571fabb44c8
#
_entry.id   df0fec00605b75d4cae33571fabb44c8
#
_cell.length_a   1.000
_cell.length_b   1.000
_cell.length_c   1.000
_cell.angle_alpha   90.00
_cell.angle_beta   90.00
_cell.angle_gamma   90.00
#
_symmetry.space_group_name_H-M   'P 1'
#
loop_
_entity.id
_entity.type
_entity.pdbx_description
1 polymer ?
#
loop_
_entity_poly.entity_id
_entity_poly.type
_entity_poly.pdbx_seq_one_letter_code
_entity_poly.pdbx_strand_id
1 'polypeptide(L)'
;VPTEPSDPAAPAHPGSTAAAGGVAWFAGRVLRDAVEHVADVEREPERLRRPGSWVLVADFEGPAAAWRFATAAPAAPGMPEAGAWTGPDAGAWESSMDEQAYTGAVQDVRRTIRAGTVYQANVCRVLSAPLPVRDGAEPDAAALGARLAAGNPAPFAGGIHVPAGGAVPPVWVVTASPELFLRVEDGWVTSAPIKGTATSAGGLTAKDRAENVMITDLVRNDLQRVCEPGTVEVTTLLGVEEHPGLVHLVSTVRGRLRADVRDGADLWARLLGATFPPGSVSGAPKLAALDTIRRLEPVPRGPYCGAVGWVEVAEDGSVRAELAVGIRTFAWRDGVLRFGTGAGITWGSDPAAEWAETELKARRLVGLASLASGPVAR
;
A
#
# COMPACT_ATOMS: atom_id res chain seq x y z
N VAL A 1 63.30 -17.90 -45.23
CA VAL A 1 62.05 -18.22 -44.49
C VAL A 1 61.49 -16.94 -43.94
N PRO A 2 60.34 -16.43 -44.43
CA PRO A 2 59.74 -15.26 -43.90
C PRO A 2 58.89 -15.58 -42.66
N THR A 3 59.05 -14.83 -41.62
CA THR A 3 58.27 -14.84 -40.39
C THR A 3 56.90 -14.19 -40.62
N GLU A 4 55.82 -14.90 -40.28
CA GLU A 4 54.44 -14.39 -40.24
C GLU A 4 54.29 -13.31 -39.17
N PRO A 5 53.47 -12.27 -39.39
CA PRO A 5 53.11 -11.31 -38.37
C PRO A 5 51.99 -11.86 -37.49
N SER A 6 52.20 -11.78 -36.17
CA SER A 6 51.22 -12.10 -35.12
C SER A 6 50.03 -11.17 -35.19
N ASP A 7 48.83 -11.78 -35.24
CA ASP A 7 47.52 -11.16 -35.19
C ASP A 7 47.29 -10.41 -33.84
N PRO A 8 46.83 -9.17 -33.81
CA PRO A 8 46.51 -8.47 -32.58
C PRO A 8 45.23 -9.04 -31.95
N ALA A 9 45.31 -9.44 -30.70
CA ALA A 9 44.20 -9.92 -29.91
C ALA A 9 43.01 -8.93 -29.94
N ALA A 10 41.83 -9.46 -30.25
CA ALA A 10 40.57 -8.72 -30.20
C ALA A 10 40.31 -8.19 -28.79
N PRO A 11 39.81 -6.96 -28.62
CA PRO A 11 39.46 -6.43 -27.32
C PRO A 11 38.31 -7.25 -26.70
N ALA A 12 38.51 -7.73 -25.49
CA ALA A 12 37.47 -8.34 -24.67
C ALA A 12 36.32 -7.35 -24.53
N HIS A 13 35.14 -7.72 -25.01
CA HIS A 13 33.92 -6.97 -24.71
C HIS A 13 33.74 -6.98 -23.19
N PRO A 14 33.58 -5.82 -22.54
CA PRO A 14 33.18 -5.78 -21.14
C PRO A 14 31.80 -6.42 -21.05
N GLY A 15 31.70 -7.51 -20.28
CA GLY A 15 30.44 -8.17 -19.99
C GLY A 15 29.45 -7.13 -19.51
N SER A 16 28.33 -7.03 -20.20
CA SER A 16 27.17 -6.28 -19.76
C SER A 16 26.75 -6.86 -18.42
N THR A 17 27.19 -6.24 -17.32
CA THR A 17 26.53 -6.38 -16.03
C THR A 17 25.15 -5.80 -16.25
N ALA A 18 24.13 -6.68 -16.28
CA ALA A 18 22.73 -6.23 -16.25
C ALA A 18 22.63 -5.19 -15.13
N ALA A 19 22.30 -3.96 -15.49
CA ALA A 19 22.21 -2.88 -14.53
C ALA A 19 21.22 -3.32 -13.46
N ALA A 20 21.69 -3.49 -12.23
CA ALA A 20 20.81 -3.62 -11.09
C ALA A 20 19.96 -2.36 -11.09
N GLY A 21 18.68 -2.49 -11.41
CA GLY A 21 17.75 -1.39 -11.56
C GLY A 21 16.75 -1.43 -10.41
N GLY A 22 16.12 -0.32 -10.18
CA GLY A 22 15.04 -0.20 -9.21
C GLY A 22 15.32 0.88 -8.18
N VAL A 23 14.25 1.57 -7.81
CA VAL A 23 14.25 2.63 -6.81
C VAL A 23 13.04 2.47 -5.90
N ALA A 24 13.23 2.76 -4.61
CA ALA A 24 12.12 2.92 -3.68
C ALA A 24 12.39 4.13 -2.78
N TRP A 25 11.33 4.71 -2.26
CA TRP A 25 11.43 5.86 -1.37
C TRP A 25 10.35 5.80 -0.29
N PHE A 26 10.75 5.88 0.96
CA PHE A 26 9.88 5.88 2.15
C PHE A 26 10.55 6.62 3.29
N ALA A 27 9.78 7.26 4.13
CA ALA A 27 10.25 7.89 5.38
C ALA A 27 11.51 8.77 5.21
N GLY A 28 11.57 9.55 4.13
CA GLY A 28 12.72 10.43 3.87
C GLY A 28 14.00 9.70 3.43
N ARG A 29 13.91 8.45 2.96
CA ARG A 29 15.03 7.64 2.46
C ARG A 29 14.78 7.25 1.01
N VAL A 30 15.87 7.08 0.26
CA VAL A 30 15.86 6.52 -1.09
C VAL A 30 16.71 5.25 -1.10
N LEU A 31 16.12 4.18 -1.60
CA LEU A 31 16.74 2.87 -1.77
C LEU A 31 16.98 2.66 -3.26
N ARG A 32 18.14 2.11 -3.61
CA ARG A 32 18.51 1.86 -5.03
C ARG A 32 19.04 0.47 -5.21
N ASP A 33 18.86 -0.02 -6.43
CA ASP A 33 19.36 -1.31 -6.93
C ASP A 33 18.77 -2.49 -6.16
N ALA A 34 17.61 -2.94 -6.63
CA ALA A 34 16.95 -4.14 -6.10
C ALA A 34 17.78 -5.38 -6.47
N VAL A 35 18.29 -6.10 -5.47
CA VAL A 35 19.25 -7.20 -5.61
C VAL A 35 18.71 -8.56 -5.20
N GLU A 36 17.60 -8.60 -4.46
CA GLU A 36 16.99 -9.83 -3.98
C GLU A 36 15.46 -9.67 -3.93
N HIS A 37 14.75 -10.76 -4.13
CA HIS A 37 13.29 -10.81 -4.07
C HIS A 37 12.83 -12.04 -3.28
N VAL A 38 11.80 -11.85 -2.47
CA VAL A 38 11.03 -12.88 -1.78
C VAL A 38 9.61 -12.82 -2.31
N ALA A 39 9.17 -13.88 -2.97
CA ALA A 39 7.85 -13.91 -3.63
C ALA A 39 6.69 -14.07 -2.64
N ASP A 40 6.95 -14.73 -1.51
CA ASP A 40 5.96 -15.00 -0.47
C ASP A 40 6.67 -14.99 0.89
N VAL A 41 6.52 -13.90 1.60
CA VAL A 41 7.13 -13.70 2.92
C VAL A 41 6.58 -14.65 3.98
N GLU A 42 5.36 -15.18 3.79
CA GLU A 42 4.79 -16.15 4.72
C GLU A 42 5.39 -17.55 4.52
N ARG A 43 5.83 -17.88 3.30
CA ARG A 43 6.46 -19.17 2.97
C ARG A 43 7.98 -19.18 3.15
N GLU A 44 8.62 -18.02 2.97
CA GLU A 44 10.07 -17.85 3.09
C GLU A 44 10.42 -16.75 4.13
N PRO A 45 9.86 -16.82 5.35
CA PRO A 45 9.95 -15.69 6.29
C PRO A 45 11.38 -15.40 6.77
N GLU A 46 12.24 -16.42 6.82
CA GLU A 46 13.64 -16.30 7.24
C GLU A 46 14.46 -15.43 6.30
N ARG A 47 14.05 -15.30 5.03
CA ARG A 47 14.75 -14.44 4.07
C ARG A 47 14.62 -12.96 4.41
N LEU A 48 13.47 -12.56 4.93
CA LEU A 48 13.25 -11.17 5.36
C LEU A 48 13.91 -10.85 6.73
N ARG A 49 14.66 -11.79 7.28
CA ARG A 49 15.54 -11.59 8.46
C ARG A 49 16.98 -11.28 8.07
N ARG A 50 17.33 -11.36 6.79
CA ARG A 50 18.67 -10.99 6.31
C ARG A 50 18.90 -9.50 6.48
N PRO A 51 20.06 -9.07 7.01
CA PRO A 51 20.40 -7.66 7.17
C PRO A 51 20.28 -6.87 5.88
N GLY A 52 19.80 -5.64 5.98
CA GLY A 52 19.63 -4.73 4.87
C GLY A 52 18.29 -4.00 4.86
N SER A 53 18.10 -3.22 3.80
CA SER A 53 16.89 -2.42 3.58
C SER A 53 15.98 -3.12 2.57
N TRP A 54 14.75 -3.38 2.97
CA TRP A 54 13.73 -4.07 2.20
C TRP A 54 12.52 -3.17 1.98
N VAL A 55 11.80 -3.43 0.90
CA VAL A 55 10.43 -2.91 0.69
C VAL A 55 9.49 -4.09 0.56
N LEU A 56 8.40 -4.04 1.32
CA LEU A 56 7.34 -5.04 1.31
C LEU A 56 6.11 -4.48 0.60
N VAL A 57 5.54 -5.27 -0.30
CA VAL A 57 4.25 -5.03 -0.95
C VAL A 57 3.40 -6.28 -0.77
N ALA A 58 2.25 -6.12 -0.13
CA ALA A 58 1.27 -7.20 0.03
C ALA A 58 0.01 -6.86 -0.75
N ASP A 59 -0.36 -7.69 -1.71
CA ASP A 59 -1.64 -7.59 -2.38
C ASP A 59 -2.76 -8.09 -1.45
N PHE A 60 -3.94 -7.46 -1.52
CA PHE A 60 -5.06 -7.80 -0.63
C PHE A 60 -5.48 -9.29 -0.71
N GLU A 61 -5.43 -9.87 -1.90
CA GLU A 61 -5.76 -11.29 -2.16
C GLU A 61 -4.54 -12.18 -2.26
N GLY A 62 -3.35 -11.62 -2.33
CA GLY A 62 -2.12 -12.32 -2.67
C GLY A 62 -1.13 -12.45 -1.53
N PRO A 63 0.02 -13.07 -1.80
CA PRO A 63 1.12 -13.11 -0.85
C PRO A 63 1.73 -11.72 -0.64
N ALA A 64 2.39 -11.54 0.48
CA ALA A 64 3.29 -10.42 0.69
C ALA A 64 4.64 -10.72 0.02
N ALA A 65 5.06 -9.87 -0.90
CA ALA A 65 6.36 -9.95 -1.54
C ALA A 65 7.31 -8.89 -0.99
N ALA A 66 8.63 -9.14 -1.05
CA ALA A 66 9.62 -8.18 -0.59
C ALA A 66 10.82 -8.09 -1.54
N TRP A 67 11.39 -6.88 -1.65
CA TRP A 67 12.58 -6.57 -2.45
C TRP A 67 13.66 -5.98 -1.56
N ARG A 68 14.86 -6.53 -1.59
CA ARG A 68 16.03 -6.00 -0.89
C ARG A 68 16.83 -5.10 -1.82
N PHE A 69 17.26 -3.98 -1.30
CA PHE A 69 18.03 -2.98 -2.03
C PHE A 69 19.49 -2.98 -1.59
N ALA A 70 20.40 -2.74 -2.55
CA ALA A 70 21.84 -2.71 -2.30
C ALA A 70 22.25 -1.49 -1.47
N THR A 71 21.59 -0.35 -1.67
CA THR A 71 21.91 0.90 -0.99
C THR A 71 20.66 1.59 -0.44
N ALA A 72 20.84 2.29 0.68
CA ALA A 72 19.85 3.17 1.25
C ALA A 72 20.55 4.45 1.74
N ALA A 73 20.00 5.61 1.37
CA ALA A 73 20.53 6.90 1.75
C ALA A 73 19.40 7.85 2.17
N PRO A 74 19.66 8.85 3.03
CA PRO A 74 18.71 9.92 3.24
C PRO A 74 18.32 10.55 1.91
N ALA A 75 17.02 10.80 1.71
CA ALA A 75 16.57 11.58 0.57
C ALA A 75 17.15 12.99 0.70
N ALA A 76 17.74 13.51 -0.37
CA ALA A 76 17.94 14.94 -0.51
C ALA A 76 16.57 15.65 -0.39
N PRO A 77 16.51 16.93 0.02
CA PRO A 77 15.25 17.64 0.05
C PRO A 77 14.55 17.54 -1.33
N GLY A 78 13.49 16.72 -1.39
CA GLY A 78 12.83 16.32 -2.62
C GLY A 78 12.88 14.81 -2.84
N MET A 79 11.97 14.32 -3.66
CA MET A 79 11.94 12.94 -4.15
C MET A 79 13.19 12.64 -5.01
N PRO A 80 13.50 11.34 -5.32
CA PRO A 80 14.46 11.01 -6.37
C PRO A 80 14.21 11.91 -7.59
N GLU A 81 15.27 12.30 -8.30
CA GLU A 81 15.14 13.12 -9.52
C GLU A 81 14.01 12.56 -10.37
N ALA A 82 12.86 13.26 -10.30
CA ALA A 82 11.66 12.84 -10.97
C ALA A 82 11.56 13.56 -12.31
N GLY A 83 11.34 12.82 -13.37
CA GLY A 83 10.96 13.35 -14.67
C GLY A 83 9.59 14.04 -14.62
N ALA A 84 9.14 14.52 -15.79
CA ALA A 84 7.77 15.00 -15.90
C ALA A 84 6.78 13.81 -15.92
N TRP A 85 5.80 13.79 -15.02
CA TRP A 85 4.76 12.79 -15.05
C TRP A 85 3.90 12.91 -16.31
N THR A 86 3.81 11.82 -17.06
CA THR A 86 2.93 11.68 -18.21
C THR A 86 1.91 10.57 -17.92
N GLY A 87 0.76 10.96 -17.38
CA GLY A 87 -0.31 10.03 -17.01
C GLY A 87 -1.24 9.66 -18.16
N PRO A 88 -2.27 8.86 -17.90
CA PRO A 88 -3.34 8.60 -18.88
C PRO A 88 -4.24 9.82 -19.07
N ASP A 89 -4.97 9.86 -20.17
CA ASP A 89 -6.02 10.87 -20.38
C ASP A 89 -7.07 10.79 -19.27
N ALA A 90 -7.58 11.93 -18.83
CA ALA A 90 -8.55 12.01 -17.74
C ALA A 90 -9.85 11.23 -18.04
N GLY A 91 -10.23 11.12 -19.31
CA GLY A 91 -11.41 10.37 -19.77
C GLY A 91 -11.15 8.87 -20.01
N ALA A 92 -9.93 8.39 -19.86
CA ALA A 92 -9.58 6.98 -20.12
C ALA A 92 -9.75 6.04 -18.91
N TRP A 93 -10.17 6.56 -17.77
CA TRP A 93 -10.39 5.77 -16.58
C TRP A 93 -11.73 5.02 -16.65
N GLU A 94 -11.64 3.71 -16.50
CA GLU A 94 -12.80 2.82 -16.42
C GLU A 94 -12.92 2.24 -15.01
N SER A 95 -14.15 2.11 -14.52
CA SER A 95 -14.45 1.52 -13.21
C SER A 95 -14.83 0.06 -13.34
N SER A 96 -14.35 -0.79 -12.44
CA SER A 96 -14.73 -2.21 -12.37
C SER A 96 -16.19 -2.44 -11.98
N MET A 97 -16.85 -1.45 -11.39
CA MET A 97 -18.28 -1.41 -11.10
C MET A 97 -18.85 -0.05 -11.51
N ASP A 98 -19.99 -0.04 -12.15
CA ASP A 98 -20.81 1.15 -12.30
C ASP A 98 -21.60 1.46 -11.01
N GLU A 99 -22.35 2.56 -11.01
CA GLU A 99 -23.15 2.98 -9.85
C GLU A 99 -24.20 1.92 -9.47
N GLN A 100 -24.84 1.29 -10.45
CA GLN A 100 -25.88 0.28 -10.20
C GLN A 100 -25.28 -0.97 -9.55
N ALA A 101 -24.16 -1.47 -10.06
CA ALA A 101 -23.45 -2.62 -9.48
C ALA A 101 -22.94 -2.33 -8.08
N TYR A 102 -22.33 -1.15 -7.86
CA TYR A 102 -21.82 -0.77 -6.55
C TYR A 102 -22.93 -0.60 -5.50
N THR A 103 -24.00 0.12 -5.84
CA THR A 103 -25.14 0.31 -4.93
C THR A 103 -25.86 -1.00 -4.64
N GLY A 104 -25.91 -1.92 -5.62
CA GLY A 104 -26.36 -3.29 -5.44
C GLY A 104 -25.51 -4.06 -4.43
N ALA A 105 -24.18 -3.97 -4.54
CA ALA A 105 -23.25 -4.59 -3.60
C ALA A 105 -23.39 -4.02 -2.18
N VAL A 106 -23.59 -2.71 -2.03
CA VAL A 106 -23.90 -2.09 -0.73
C VAL A 106 -25.16 -2.68 -0.10
N GLN A 107 -26.23 -2.86 -0.91
CA GLN A 107 -27.47 -3.49 -0.42
C GLN A 107 -27.24 -4.95 0.00
N ASP A 108 -26.39 -5.69 -0.72
CA ASP A 108 -26.04 -7.07 -0.40
C ASP A 108 -25.30 -7.16 0.94
N VAL A 109 -24.32 -6.27 1.20
CA VAL A 109 -23.67 -6.18 2.51
C VAL A 109 -24.67 -5.88 3.60
N ARG A 110 -25.60 -4.94 3.40
CA ARG A 110 -26.65 -4.64 4.38
C ARG A 110 -27.55 -5.86 4.66
N ARG A 111 -27.87 -6.67 3.61
CA ARG A 111 -28.60 -7.94 3.82
C ARG A 111 -27.78 -8.94 4.66
N THR A 112 -26.48 -9.02 4.40
CA THR A 112 -25.54 -9.87 5.16
C THR A 112 -25.43 -9.44 6.62
N ILE A 113 -25.41 -8.12 6.87
CA ILE A 113 -25.45 -7.54 8.24
C ILE A 113 -26.78 -7.89 8.93
N ARG A 114 -27.91 -7.73 8.25
CA ARG A 114 -29.23 -8.06 8.79
C ARG A 114 -29.33 -9.56 9.17
N ALA A 115 -28.68 -10.41 8.41
CA ALA A 115 -28.60 -11.85 8.70
C ALA A 115 -27.66 -12.19 9.85
N GLY A 116 -26.93 -11.20 10.42
CA GLY A 116 -26.01 -11.41 11.53
C GLY A 116 -24.67 -12.03 11.14
N THR A 117 -24.32 -12.08 9.85
CA THR A 117 -23.08 -12.71 9.37
C THR A 117 -21.87 -11.79 9.54
N VAL A 118 -22.04 -10.48 9.28
CA VAL A 118 -21.01 -9.45 9.47
C VAL A 118 -21.60 -8.24 10.18
N TYR A 119 -20.77 -7.47 10.85
CA TYR A 119 -21.13 -6.14 11.38
C TYR A 119 -20.82 -5.04 10.37
N GLN A 120 -19.76 -5.25 9.60
CA GLN A 120 -19.28 -4.37 8.54
C GLN A 120 -18.51 -5.17 7.50
N ALA A 121 -18.60 -4.76 6.23
CA ALA A 121 -17.67 -5.16 5.18
C ALA A 121 -17.37 -3.98 4.27
N ASN A 122 -16.12 -3.84 3.84
CA ASN A 122 -15.75 -2.85 2.84
C ASN A 122 -16.21 -3.33 1.45
N VAL A 123 -16.77 -2.41 0.66
CA VAL A 123 -17.02 -2.62 -0.78
C VAL A 123 -16.13 -1.67 -1.56
N CYS A 124 -15.38 -2.23 -2.49
CA CYS A 124 -14.38 -1.50 -3.27
C CYS A 124 -14.60 -1.70 -4.77
N ARG A 125 -14.15 -0.72 -5.54
CA ARG A 125 -14.02 -0.78 -6.98
C ARG A 125 -12.65 -0.32 -7.41
N VAL A 126 -12.16 -0.82 -8.53
CA VAL A 126 -10.87 -0.49 -9.10
C VAL A 126 -11.08 0.35 -10.34
N LEU A 127 -10.46 1.51 -10.38
CA LEU A 127 -10.34 2.37 -11.54
C LEU A 127 -9.09 1.97 -12.30
N SER A 128 -9.19 1.81 -13.61
CA SER A 128 -8.10 1.38 -14.49
C SER A 128 -8.01 2.28 -15.70
N ALA A 129 -6.79 2.66 -16.09
CA ALA A 129 -6.57 3.44 -17.31
C ALA A 129 -5.36 2.88 -18.08
N PRO A 130 -5.42 2.80 -19.41
CA PRO A 130 -4.28 2.44 -20.23
C PRO A 130 -3.12 3.43 -20.04
N LEU A 131 -1.95 2.90 -19.75
CA LEU A 131 -0.71 3.67 -19.62
C LEU A 131 0.44 2.80 -20.17
N PRO A 132 0.59 2.72 -21.50
CA PRO A 132 1.57 1.83 -22.11
C PRO A 132 3.00 2.30 -21.85
N VAL A 133 3.94 1.37 -21.97
CA VAL A 133 5.37 1.65 -22.08
C VAL A 133 5.59 2.57 -23.30
N ARG A 134 6.39 3.62 -23.14
CA ARG A 134 6.73 4.59 -24.20
C ARG A 134 8.23 4.60 -24.41
N ASP A 135 8.67 4.48 -25.65
CA ASP A 135 10.10 4.47 -26.01
C ASP A 135 10.93 3.46 -25.22
N GLY A 136 10.33 2.32 -24.87
CA GLY A 136 10.96 1.27 -24.06
C GLY A 136 11.03 1.57 -22.56
N ALA A 137 10.50 2.70 -22.09
CA ALA A 137 10.48 3.07 -20.69
C ALA A 137 9.09 2.87 -20.07
N GLU A 138 9.07 2.29 -18.87
CA GLU A 138 7.90 2.21 -18.01
C GLU A 138 7.55 3.61 -17.44
N PRO A 139 6.30 3.85 -17.02
CA PRO A 139 5.91 5.12 -16.41
C PRO A 139 6.80 5.46 -15.20
N ASP A 140 7.21 6.73 -15.10
CA ASP A 140 8.06 7.22 -14.01
C ASP A 140 7.29 7.28 -12.67
N ALA A 141 7.49 6.27 -11.83
CA ALA A 141 6.86 6.18 -10.51
C ALA A 141 7.23 7.35 -9.60
N ALA A 142 8.49 7.81 -9.66
CA ALA A 142 8.96 8.92 -8.83
C ALA A 142 8.28 10.23 -9.23
N ALA A 143 8.03 10.44 -10.53
CA ALA A 143 7.30 11.60 -11.04
C ALA A 143 5.85 11.62 -10.53
N LEU A 144 5.14 10.48 -10.54
CA LEU A 144 3.81 10.40 -9.92
C LEU A 144 3.89 10.66 -8.43
N GLY A 145 4.85 10.04 -7.72
CA GLY A 145 5.04 10.24 -6.29
C GLY A 145 5.27 11.71 -5.92
N ALA A 146 6.12 12.43 -6.66
CA ALA A 146 6.35 13.86 -6.47
C ALA A 146 5.07 14.68 -6.68
N ARG A 147 4.29 14.35 -7.71
CA ARG A 147 3.01 15.01 -7.99
C ARG A 147 1.97 14.75 -6.90
N LEU A 148 1.90 13.54 -6.38
CA LEU A 148 1.04 13.21 -5.24
C LEU A 148 1.49 13.94 -3.97
N ALA A 149 2.80 13.97 -3.68
CA ALA A 149 3.32 14.68 -2.52
C ALA A 149 2.99 16.18 -2.53
N ALA A 150 3.05 16.82 -3.72
CA ALA A 150 2.68 18.21 -3.89
C ALA A 150 1.15 18.44 -3.79
N GLY A 151 0.35 17.53 -4.36
CA GLY A 151 -1.10 17.69 -4.45
C GLY A 151 -1.91 17.02 -3.35
N ASN A 152 -1.37 16.03 -2.67
CA ASN A 152 -2.03 15.26 -1.60
C ASN A 152 -0.98 14.70 -0.62
N PRO A 153 -0.29 15.56 0.15
CA PRO A 153 0.71 15.10 1.11
C PRO A 153 0.10 14.12 2.11
N ALA A 154 0.86 13.06 2.44
CA ALA A 154 0.40 12.01 3.33
C ALA A 154 1.56 11.47 4.18
N PRO A 155 1.31 11.08 5.46
CA PRO A 155 2.36 10.70 6.40
C PRO A 155 3.12 9.44 6.00
N PHE A 156 2.45 8.51 5.30
CA PHE A 156 3.05 7.24 4.86
C PHE A 156 3.17 7.19 3.33
N ALA A 157 3.52 8.32 2.72
CA ALA A 157 3.76 8.40 1.30
C ALA A 157 5.07 7.71 0.92
N GLY A 158 5.08 7.07 -0.24
CA GLY A 158 6.26 6.40 -0.75
C GLY A 158 6.00 5.66 -2.05
N GLY A 159 6.96 4.86 -2.46
CA GLY A 159 6.79 4.02 -3.65
C GLY A 159 7.97 3.10 -3.91
N ILE A 160 7.75 2.17 -4.81
CA ILE A 160 8.73 1.23 -5.32
C ILE A 160 8.53 1.08 -6.83
N HIS A 161 9.62 1.14 -7.57
CA HIS A 161 9.68 0.82 -8.99
C HIS A 161 10.91 -0.02 -9.26
N VAL A 162 10.70 -1.28 -9.58
CA VAL A 162 11.70 -2.19 -10.12
C VAL A 162 11.25 -2.52 -11.54
N PRO A 163 11.97 -2.06 -12.57
CA PRO A 163 11.56 -2.25 -13.95
C PRO A 163 11.66 -3.71 -14.41
N ALA A 164 10.89 -4.05 -15.43
CA ALA A 164 10.98 -5.35 -16.08
C ALA A 164 12.35 -5.57 -16.73
N GLY A 165 12.74 -6.85 -16.85
CA GLY A 165 14.01 -7.25 -17.49
C GLY A 165 15.25 -7.18 -16.60
N GLY A 166 15.10 -6.79 -15.33
CA GLY A 166 16.17 -6.82 -14.32
C GLY A 166 16.42 -8.21 -13.73
N ALA A 167 17.32 -8.27 -12.73
CA ALA A 167 17.67 -9.51 -12.02
C ALA A 167 16.58 -10.03 -11.09
N VAL A 168 15.65 -9.19 -10.68
CA VAL A 168 14.55 -9.51 -9.78
C VAL A 168 13.20 -9.16 -10.43
N PRO A 169 12.10 -9.79 -10.01
CA PRO A 169 10.77 -9.53 -10.57
C PRO A 169 10.37 -8.06 -10.47
N PRO A 170 9.68 -7.54 -11.52
CA PRO A 170 9.25 -6.15 -11.57
C PRO A 170 8.15 -5.85 -10.55
N VAL A 171 8.14 -4.61 -10.08
CA VAL A 171 7.05 -4.05 -9.27
C VAL A 171 6.96 -2.55 -9.49
N TRP A 172 5.75 -2.04 -9.54
CA TRP A 172 5.49 -0.61 -9.65
C TRP A 172 4.30 -0.23 -8.74
N VAL A 173 4.58 0.42 -7.63
CA VAL A 173 3.56 0.90 -6.67
C VAL A 173 3.95 2.28 -6.17
N VAL A 174 2.98 3.20 -6.17
CA VAL A 174 3.12 4.54 -5.58
C VAL A 174 1.96 4.78 -4.62
N THR A 175 2.28 5.13 -3.39
CA THR A 175 1.29 5.34 -2.34
C THR A 175 1.36 6.76 -1.75
N ALA A 176 0.18 7.32 -1.49
CA ALA A 176 -0.02 8.51 -0.67
C ALA A 176 -0.92 8.14 0.53
N SER A 177 -0.60 7.04 1.20
CA SER A 177 -1.43 6.50 2.28
C SER A 177 -1.39 7.40 3.52
N PRO A 178 -2.56 7.69 4.11
CA PRO A 178 -2.63 8.37 5.40
C PRO A 178 -2.56 7.42 6.60
N GLU A 179 -2.66 6.09 6.39
CA GLU A 179 -2.97 5.13 7.45
C GLU A 179 -1.83 4.17 7.72
N LEU A 180 -1.41 4.08 9.00
CA LEU A 180 -0.43 3.12 9.45
C LEU A 180 -1.08 1.75 9.64
N PHE A 181 -0.59 0.76 8.86
CA PHE A 181 -0.94 -0.63 9.09
C PHE A 181 -0.14 -1.22 10.25
N LEU A 182 1.18 -1.28 10.13
CA LEU A 182 2.07 -1.77 11.19
C LEU A 182 3.37 -0.95 11.25
N ARG A 183 3.77 -0.60 12.46
CA ARG A 183 5.14 -0.16 12.75
C ARG A 183 5.75 -1.14 13.73
N VAL A 184 6.96 -1.61 13.43
CA VAL A 184 7.77 -2.43 14.34
C VAL A 184 9.00 -1.64 14.73
N GLU A 185 9.21 -1.42 16.00
CA GLU A 185 10.35 -0.69 16.54
C GLU A 185 10.59 -1.09 18.00
N ASP A 186 11.83 -1.37 18.36
CA ASP A 186 12.27 -1.70 19.73
C ASP A 186 11.45 -2.83 20.40
N GLY A 187 11.04 -3.81 19.60
CA GLY A 187 10.22 -4.94 20.06
C GLY A 187 8.75 -4.62 20.29
N TRP A 188 8.29 -3.43 19.93
CA TRP A 188 6.89 -3.05 19.91
C TRP A 188 6.31 -3.15 18.50
N VAL A 189 5.04 -3.51 18.42
CA VAL A 189 4.24 -3.38 17.21
C VAL A 189 3.11 -2.38 17.47
N THR A 190 2.92 -1.45 16.51
CA THR A 190 1.90 -0.40 16.58
C THR A 190 1.08 -0.40 15.31
N SER A 191 -0.22 -0.19 15.43
CA SER A 191 -1.16 0.03 14.32
C SER A 191 -2.03 1.25 14.63
N ALA A 192 -2.36 2.05 13.61
CA ALA A 192 -3.14 3.27 13.81
C ALA A 192 -4.25 3.40 12.76
N PRO A 193 -5.36 2.66 12.93
CA PRO A 193 -6.48 2.72 12.00
C PRO A 193 -7.17 4.08 12.01
N ILE A 194 -7.57 4.52 10.81
CA ILE A 194 -8.34 5.73 10.57
C ILE A 194 -9.78 5.37 10.22
N LYS A 195 -10.74 6.00 10.90
CA LYS A 195 -12.16 6.02 10.51
C LYS A 195 -12.73 7.40 10.79
N GLY A 196 -13.43 7.95 9.82
CA GLY A 196 -13.90 9.32 9.86
C GLY A 196 -12.89 10.32 9.31
N THR A 197 -13.35 11.06 8.32
CA THR A 197 -12.61 12.16 7.70
C THR A 197 -13.60 13.31 7.48
N ALA A 198 -13.23 14.49 7.90
CA ALA A 198 -14.05 15.68 7.76
C ALA A 198 -13.18 16.90 7.45
N THR A 199 -13.78 18.01 7.06
CA THR A 199 -13.08 19.29 6.87
C THR A 199 -12.76 19.99 8.19
N SER A 200 -13.39 19.57 9.29
CA SER A 200 -13.14 20.07 10.65
C SER A 200 -13.55 19.01 11.68
N ALA A 201 -13.08 19.13 12.91
CA ALA A 201 -13.44 18.21 14.01
C ALA A 201 -14.95 18.14 14.28
N GLY A 202 -15.70 19.24 14.08
CA GLY A 202 -17.16 19.27 14.21
C GLY A 202 -17.92 18.51 13.14
N GLY A 203 -17.28 18.18 12.04
CA GLY A 203 -17.84 17.36 10.96
C GLY A 203 -17.76 15.83 11.19
N LEU A 204 -17.00 15.40 12.21
CA LEU A 204 -16.90 13.99 12.59
C LEU A 204 -18.18 13.52 13.28
N THR A 205 -18.79 12.46 12.73
CA THR A 205 -20.13 11.98 13.15
C THR A 205 -20.06 10.95 14.28
N ALA A 206 -21.22 10.64 14.88
CA ALA A 206 -21.36 9.53 15.82
C ALA A 206 -21.09 8.17 15.13
N LYS A 207 -21.43 8.04 13.84
CA LYS A 207 -21.12 6.85 13.01
C LYS A 207 -19.61 6.66 12.93
N ASP A 208 -18.84 7.70 12.58
CA ASP A 208 -17.38 7.62 12.46
C ASP A 208 -16.73 7.16 13.77
N ARG A 209 -17.20 7.65 14.89
CA ARG A 209 -16.71 7.26 16.23
C ARG A 209 -17.01 5.79 16.53
N ALA A 210 -18.22 5.32 16.24
CA ALA A 210 -18.62 3.94 16.47
C ALA A 210 -17.81 2.97 15.57
N GLU A 211 -17.62 3.33 14.31
CA GLU A 211 -16.78 2.54 13.38
C GLU A 211 -15.31 2.51 13.82
N ASN A 212 -14.77 3.63 14.27
CA ASN A 212 -13.39 3.69 14.75
C ASN A 212 -13.18 2.80 16.00
N VAL A 213 -14.10 2.84 16.97
CA VAL A 213 -14.06 1.98 18.16
C VAL A 213 -14.10 0.49 17.77
N MET A 214 -14.99 0.12 16.85
CA MET A 214 -15.10 -1.27 16.39
C MET A 214 -13.81 -1.76 15.70
N ILE A 215 -13.22 -0.94 14.83
CA ILE A 215 -11.96 -1.28 14.15
C ILE A 215 -10.79 -1.29 15.13
N THR A 216 -10.77 -0.39 16.12
CA THR A 216 -9.77 -0.40 17.19
C THR A 216 -9.80 -1.71 17.98
N ASP A 217 -10.99 -2.22 18.30
CA ASP A 217 -11.14 -3.52 18.99
C ASP A 217 -10.68 -4.70 18.11
N LEU A 218 -10.99 -4.65 16.80
CA LEU A 218 -10.50 -5.64 15.84
C LEU A 218 -8.96 -5.66 15.78
N VAL A 219 -8.33 -4.51 15.65
CA VAL A 219 -6.87 -4.39 15.64
C VAL A 219 -6.26 -4.86 16.96
N ARG A 220 -6.86 -4.47 18.10
CA ARG A 220 -6.44 -4.95 19.41
C ARG A 220 -6.47 -6.48 19.50
N ASN A 221 -7.54 -7.10 19.03
CA ASN A 221 -7.68 -8.55 18.98
C ASN A 221 -6.63 -9.22 18.06
N ASP A 222 -6.36 -8.63 16.90
CA ASP A 222 -5.34 -9.12 15.97
C ASP A 222 -3.93 -9.08 16.61
N LEU A 223 -3.56 -7.96 17.24
CA LEU A 223 -2.26 -7.80 17.89
C LEU A 223 -2.08 -8.72 19.11
N GLN A 224 -3.12 -9.04 19.85
CA GLN A 224 -3.05 -9.96 21.00
C GLN A 224 -2.51 -11.36 20.61
N ARG A 225 -2.66 -11.77 19.35
CA ARG A 225 -2.19 -13.08 18.86
C ARG A 225 -0.67 -13.17 18.79
N VAL A 226 0.03 -12.05 18.72
CA VAL A 226 1.49 -11.98 18.55
C VAL A 226 2.21 -11.23 19.67
N CYS A 227 1.48 -10.55 20.54
CA CYS A 227 2.04 -9.77 21.65
C CYS A 227 2.05 -10.54 22.97
N GLU A 228 2.87 -10.09 23.91
CA GLU A 228 2.88 -10.56 25.28
C GLU A 228 1.53 -10.28 25.94
N PRO A 229 0.96 -11.24 26.68
CA PRO A 229 -0.30 -11.05 27.39
C PRO A 229 -0.28 -9.83 28.30
N GLY A 230 -1.33 -9.00 28.21
CA GLY A 230 -1.47 -7.79 29.05
C GLY A 230 -0.70 -6.57 28.57
N THR A 231 0.05 -6.66 27.45
CA THR A 231 0.82 -5.50 26.92
C THR A 231 0.09 -4.76 25.80
N VAL A 232 -0.96 -5.35 25.23
CA VAL A 232 -1.72 -4.69 24.17
C VAL A 232 -2.62 -3.60 24.78
N GLU A 233 -2.35 -2.37 24.41
CA GLU A 233 -3.03 -1.18 24.91
C GLU A 233 -3.48 -0.27 23.76
N VAL A 234 -4.56 0.46 24.00
CA VAL A 234 -5.02 1.56 23.14
C VAL A 234 -4.41 2.85 23.71
N THR A 235 -3.34 3.33 23.07
CA THR A 235 -2.63 4.53 23.54
C THR A 235 -3.34 5.83 23.18
N THR A 236 -4.10 5.80 22.09
CA THR A 236 -4.97 6.90 21.65
C THR A 236 -6.29 6.30 21.20
N LEU A 237 -7.39 6.79 21.73
CA LEU A 237 -8.74 6.43 21.30
C LEU A 237 -9.46 7.67 20.78
N LEU A 238 -9.93 7.61 19.51
CA LEU A 238 -10.68 8.71 18.87
C LEU A 238 -9.92 10.04 18.85
N GLY A 239 -8.58 9.98 18.68
CA GLY A 239 -7.77 11.18 18.50
C GLY A 239 -8.11 11.88 17.18
N VAL A 240 -8.14 13.20 17.21
CA VAL A 240 -8.32 14.01 16.01
C VAL A 240 -6.95 14.46 15.50
N GLU A 241 -6.58 14.04 14.31
CA GLU A 241 -5.36 14.47 13.65
C GLU A 241 -5.67 15.47 12.54
N GLU A 242 -5.00 16.61 12.59
CA GLU A 242 -5.16 17.68 11.61
C GLU A 242 -4.19 17.48 10.43
N HIS A 243 -4.74 17.57 9.22
CA HIS A 243 -4.00 17.55 7.97
C HIS A 243 -4.40 18.76 7.12
N PRO A 244 -3.59 19.18 6.13
CA PRO A 244 -3.95 20.29 5.27
C PRO A 244 -5.33 20.14 4.61
N GLY A 245 -6.31 20.91 5.10
CA GLY A 245 -7.68 20.94 4.57
C GLY A 245 -8.61 19.84 5.06
N LEU A 246 -8.20 18.96 5.99
CA LEU A 246 -9.07 17.93 6.56
C LEU A 246 -8.56 17.45 7.93
N VAL A 247 -9.45 16.77 8.67
CA VAL A 247 -9.13 16.09 9.92
C VAL A 247 -9.45 14.61 9.82
N HIS A 248 -8.66 13.77 10.47
CA HIS A 248 -8.88 12.34 10.60
C HIS A 248 -9.18 11.95 12.04
N LEU A 249 -10.06 10.96 12.21
CA LEU A 249 -10.28 10.32 13.50
C LEU A 249 -9.42 9.05 13.57
N VAL A 250 -8.40 9.08 14.42
CA VAL A 250 -7.37 8.04 14.51
C VAL A 250 -7.41 7.40 15.89
N SER A 251 -7.27 6.09 15.94
CA SER A 251 -6.96 5.38 17.18
C SER A 251 -5.64 4.63 17.03
N THR A 252 -4.86 4.57 18.10
CA THR A 252 -3.56 3.89 18.10
C THR A 252 -3.58 2.73 19.07
N VAL A 253 -3.21 1.56 18.58
CA VAL A 253 -3.06 0.32 19.35
C VAL A 253 -1.62 -0.12 19.26
N ARG A 254 -0.99 -0.45 20.39
CA ARG A 254 0.34 -1.05 20.40
C ARG A 254 0.40 -2.24 21.35
N GLY A 255 1.40 -3.09 21.14
CA GLY A 255 1.70 -4.20 22.03
C GLY A 255 3.17 -4.60 21.92
N ARG A 256 3.69 -5.21 22.99
CA ARG A 256 5.04 -5.76 22.99
C ARG A 256 5.02 -7.13 22.33
N LEU A 257 5.83 -7.31 21.29
CA LEU A 257 5.96 -8.61 20.63
C LEU A 257 6.50 -9.66 21.61
N ARG A 258 5.90 -10.85 21.61
CA ARG A 258 6.49 -11.98 22.35
C ARG A 258 7.90 -12.26 21.85
N ALA A 259 8.78 -12.67 22.72
CA ALA A 259 10.18 -12.96 22.38
C ALA A 259 10.31 -14.01 21.25
N ASP A 260 9.48 -15.04 21.27
CA ASP A 260 9.44 -16.08 20.24
C ASP A 260 8.96 -15.57 18.87
N VAL A 261 8.21 -14.47 18.84
CA VAL A 261 7.80 -13.77 17.60
C VAL A 261 8.89 -12.78 17.16
N ARG A 262 9.31 -11.91 18.07
CA ARG A 262 10.28 -10.84 17.80
C ARG A 262 11.59 -11.40 17.27
N ASP A 263 12.13 -12.44 17.92
CA ASP A 263 13.44 -13.00 17.62
C ASP A 263 13.35 -14.21 16.67
N GLY A 264 12.12 -14.68 16.38
CA GLY A 264 11.85 -15.80 15.47
C GLY A 264 12.18 -15.49 14.01
N ALA A 265 12.59 -16.52 13.28
CA ALA A 265 12.78 -16.43 11.84
C ALA A 265 11.47 -16.12 11.10
N ASP A 266 10.34 -16.49 11.71
CA ASP A 266 8.98 -16.38 11.17
C ASP A 266 8.23 -15.11 11.61
N LEU A 267 8.94 -14.08 12.10
CA LEU A 267 8.35 -12.82 12.55
C LEU A 267 7.27 -12.30 11.59
N TRP A 268 7.62 -12.17 10.31
CA TRP A 268 6.71 -11.58 9.32
C TRP A 268 5.54 -12.48 8.98
N ALA A 269 5.74 -13.79 8.87
CA ALA A 269 4.65 -14.74 8.66
C ALA A 269 3.64 -14.69 9.82
N ARG A 270 4.12 -14.58 11.05
CA ARG A 270 3.25 -14.48 12.23
C ARG A 270 2.54 -13.14 12.34
N LEU A 271 3.24 -12.02 12.06
CA LEU A 271 2.63 -10.69 12.06
C LEU A 271 1.54 -10.59 10.99
N LEU A 272 1.84 -10.94 9.75
CA LEU A 272 0.89 -10.89 8.66
C LEU A 272 -0.25 -11.89 8.88
N GLY A 273 0.03 -13.14 9.24
CA GLY A 273 -1.00 -14.14 9.54
C GLY A 273 -1.93 -13.76 10.70
N ALA A 274 -1.50 -12.87 11.61
CA ALA A 274 -2.34 -12.34 12.68
C ALA A 274 -3.17 -11.12 12.26
N THR A 275 -2.62 -10.22 11.43
CA THR A 275 -3.15 -8.87 11.23
C THR A 275 -3.67 -8.62 9.82
N PHE A 276 -3.15 -9.33 8.81
CA PHE A 276 -3.48 -9.08 7.41
C PHE A 276 -4.73 -9.86 6.95
N PRO A 277 -5.53 -9.30 6.02
CA PRO A 277 -5.53 -7.92 5.57
C PRO A 277 -5.92 -6.94 6.68
N PRO A 278 -5.55 -5.64 6.56
CA PRO A 278 -5.88 -4.64 7.58
C PRO A 278 -7.37 -4.60 7.90
N GLY A 279 -7.71 -4.56 9.20
CA GLY A 279 -9.10 -4.59 9.66
C GLY A 279 -9.93 -3.40 9.14
N SER A 280 -9.31 -2.23 9.03
CA SER A 280 -9.96 -1.00 8.59
C SER A 280 -10.48 -1.04 7.16
N VAL A 281 -9.92 -1.91 6.32
CA VAL A 281 -10.24 -2.05 4.89
C VAL A 281 -10.83 -3.42 4.51
N SER A 282 -11.09 -4.27 5.49
CA SER A 282 -11.75 -5.58 5.30
C SER A 282 -13.15 -5.59 5.93
N GLY A 283 -13.26 -5.77 7.22
CA GLY A 283 -14.52 -5.77 7.97
C GLY A 283 -14.50 -6.72 9.16
N ALA A 284 -15.64 -6.82 9.82
CA ALA A 284 -15.78 -7.61 11.05
C ALA A 284 -17.05 -8.48 11.03
N PRO A 285 -16.95 -9.78 11.43
CA PRO A 285 -15.74 -10.58 11.64
C PRO A 285 -14.93 -10.74 10.37
N LYS A 286 -13.57 -10.73 10.49
CA LYS A 286 -12.66 -10.63 9.32
C LYS A 286 -12.94 -11.70 8.25
N LEU A 287 -12.99 -12.98 8.60
CA LEU A 287 -13.17 -14.06 7.62
C LEU A 287 -14.51 -13.96 6.88
N ALA A 288 -15.60 -13.70 7.59
CA ALA A 288 -16.92 -13.55 7.00
C ALA A 288 -17.00 -12.31 6.07
N ALA A 289 -16.32 -11.23 6.44
CA ALA A 289 -16.20 -10.03 5.60
C ALA A 289 -15.40 -10.32 4.32
N LEU A 290 -14.28 -11.03 4.40
CA LEU A 290 -13.48 -11.43 3.24
C LEU A 290 -14.27 -12.33 2.28
N ASP A 291 -15.06 -13.27 2.78
CA ASP A 291 -15.94 -14.11 1.95
C ASP A 291 -17.04 -13.28 1.27
N THR A 292 -17.55 -12.27 1.95
CA THR A 292 -18.53 -11.35 1.38
C THR A 292 -17.90 -10.50 0.27
N ILE A 293 -16.72 -9.94 0.50
CA ILE A 293 -15.96 -9.15 -0.48
C ILE A 293 -15.68 -9.95 -1.75
N ARG A 294 -15.15 -11.18 -1.63
CA ARG A 294 -14.85 -12.05 -2.79
C ARG A 294 -16.05 -12.34 -3.68
N ARG A 295 -17.26 -12.36 -3.11
CA ARG A 295 -18.50 -12.60 -3.87
C ARG A 295 -19.00 -11.36 -4.59
N LEU A 296 -18.68 -10.17 -4.08
CA LEU A 296 -19.26 -8.91 -4.57
C LEU A 296 -18.33 -8.18 -5.54
N GLU A 297 -17.03 -8.28 -5.36
CA GLU A 297 -16.07 -7.53 -6.18
C GLU A 297 -15.65 -8.33 -7.42
N PRO A 298 -15.82 -7.76 -8.63
CA PRO A 298 -15.60 -8.48 -9.89
C PRO A 298 -14.12 -8.62 -10.26
N VAL A 299 -13.21 -7.84 -9.65
CA VAL A 299 -11.78 -7.85 -9.93
C VAL A 299 -10.97 -7.80 -8.64
N PRO A 300 -9.75 -8.37 -8.63
CA PRO A 300 -8.85 -8.27 -7.49
C PRO A 300 -8.50 -6.80 -7.17
N ARG A 301 -8.30 -6.52 -5.89
CA ARG A 301 -7.85 -5.22 -5.40
C ARG A 301 -6.35 -4.99 -5.65
N GLY A 302 -5.56 -6.07 -5.63
CA GLY A 302 -4.10 -6.01 -5.69
C GLY A 302 -3.50 -5.26 -4.49
N PRO A 303 -2.53 -4.35 -4.69
CA PRO A 303 -1.96 -3.56 -3.61
C PRO A 303 -2.95 -2.62 -2.90
N TYR A 304 -4.09 -2.30 -3.53
CA TYR A 304 -5.14 -1.54 -2.88
C TYR A 304 -5.78 -2.33 -1.74
N CYS A 305 -5.89 -1.73 -0.56
CA CYS A 305 -6.30 -2.38 0.69
C CYS A 305 -5.33 -3.46 1.20
N GLY A 306 -4.20 -3.66 0.51
CA GLY A 306 -3.08 -4.43 0.97
C GLY A 306 -2.17 -3.64 1.91
N ALA A 307 -0.87 -3.90 1.84
CA ALA A 307 0.13 -3.15 2.61
C ALA A 307 1.34 -2.81 1.75
N VAL A 308 1.96 -1.66 2.02
CA VAL A 308 3.19 -1.24 1.36
C VAL A 308 4.06 -0.43 2.33
N GLY A 309 5.36 -0.69 2.33
CA GLY A 309 6.27 0.06 3.16
C GLY A 309 7.67 -0.54 3.22
N TRP A 310 8.45 -0.08 4.16
CA TRP A 310 9.84 -0.45 4.30
C TRP A 310 10.08 -1.32 5.55
N VAL A 311 11.12 -2.16 5.45
CA VAL A 311 11.64 -2.98 6.54
C VAL A 311 13.15 -2.82 6.57
N GLU A 312 13.72 -2.58 7.71
CA GLU A 312 15.15 -2.53 7.96
C GLU A 312 15.54 -3.61 8.96
N VAL A 313 16.50 -4.42 8.59
CA VAL A 313 17.08 -5.44 9.45
C VAL A 313 18.53 -5.09 9.69
N ALA A 314 18.89 -4.84 10.94
CA ALA A 314 20.27 -4.54 11.34
C ALA A 314 21.11 -5.82 11.43
N GLU A 315 22.43 -5.66 11.49
CA GLU A 315 23.37 -6.79 11.61
C GLU A 315 23.20 -7.61 12.91
N ASP A 316 22.68 -6.97 13.96
CA ASP A 316 22.33 -7.65 15.22
C ASP A 316 20.99 -8.38 15.18
N GLY A 317 20.28 -8.34 14.02
CA GLY A 317 19.00 -8.95 13.81
C GLY A 317 17.80 -8.12 14.31
N SER A 318 18.02 -6.92 14.86
CA SER A 318 16.93 -6.02 15.22
C SER A 318 16.18 -5.53 13.97
N VAL A 319 14.86 -5.40 14.10
CA VAL A 319 13.97 -5.05 12.99
C VAL A 319 13.26 -3.74 13.29
N ARG A 320 13.32 -2.83 12.32
CA ARG A 320 12.49 -1.63 12.25
C ARG A 320 11.68 -1.67 10.97
N ALA A 321 10.41 -1.33 11.04
CA ALA A 321 9.55 -1.35 9.87
C ALA A 321 8.40 -0.38 9.99
N GLU A 322 7.92 0.10 8.84
CA GLU A 322 6.69 0.86 8.74
C GLU A 322 5.97 0.46 7.46
N LEU A 323 4.79 -0.14 7.63
CA LEU A 323 3.91 -0.57 6.57
C LEU A 323 2.63 0.25 6.63
N ALA A 324 2.29 0.89 5.54
CA ALA A 324 1.03 1.60 5.37
C ALA A 324 -0.06 0.67 4.85
N VAL A 325 -1.31 0.96 5.16
CA VAL A 325 -2.45 0.38 4.45
C VAL A 325 -2.41 0.88 3.00
N GLY A 326 -2.55 0.00 2.03
CA GLY A 326 -2.48 0.31 0.60
C GLY A 326 -3.68 1.09 0.08
N ILE A 327 -4.08 2.18 0.74
CA ILE A 327 -5.12 3.11 0.26
C ILE A 327 -4.48 4.37 -0.32
N ARG A 328 -5.19 5.08 -1.18
CA ARG A 328 -4.63 6.20 -1.98
C ARG A 328 -3.37 5.75 -2.73
N THR A 329 -3.41 4.53 -3.27
CA THR A 329 -2.28 3.82 -3.84
C THR A 329 -2.54 3.52 -5.30
N PHE A 330 -1.55 3.78 -6.13
CA PHE A 330 -1.52 3.43 -7.55
C PHE A 330 -0.62 2.23 -7.76
N ALA A 331 -1.04 1.33 -8.63
CA ALA A 331 -0.23 0.22 -9.12
C ALA A 331 -0.26 0.21 -10.64
N TRP A 332 0.91 0.04 -11.25
CA TRP A 332 1.01 -0.13 -12.70
C TRP A 332 1.52 -1.53 -13.02
N ARG A 333 0.86 -2.19 -13.94
CA ARG A 333 1.26 -3.51 -14.45
C ARG A 333 0.68 -3.71 -15.85
N ASP A 334 1.49 -4.26 -16.75
CA ASP A 334 1.07 -4.66 -18.10
C ASP A 334 0.41 -3.52 -18.90
N GLY A 335 0.98 -2.31 -18.82
CA GLY A 335 0.47 -1.16 -19.55
C GLY A 335 -0.81 -0.54 -18.98
N VAL A 336 -1.21 -0.89 -17.76
CA VAL A 336 -2.43 -0.40 -17.11
C VAL A 336 -2.11 0.18 -15.74
N LEU A 337 -2.49 1.43 -15.53
CA LEU A 337 -2.45 2.09 -14.22
C LEU A 337 -3.78 1.84 -13.50
N ARG A 338 -3.70 1.41 -12.23
CA ARG A 338 -4.87 1.07 -11.40
C ARG A 338 -4.89 1.90 -10.13
N PHE A 339 -6.09 2.23 -9.70
CA PHE A 339 -6.36 2.95 -8.45
C PHE A 339 -7.63 2.40 -7.82
N GLY A 340 -7.57 1.98 -6.56
CA GLY A 340 -8.72 1.49 -5.83
C GLY A 340 -9.42 2.58 -5.01
N THR A 341 -10.75 2.46 -4.89
CA THR A 341 -11.58 3.29 -4.01
C THR A 341 -12.72 2.46 -3.44
N GLY A 342 -13.19 2.80 -2.25
CA GLY A 342 -14.26 2.05 -1.59
C GLY A 342 -14.68 2.67 -0.27
N ALA A 343 -15.67 2.04 0.36
CA ALA A 343 -16.23 2.47 1.63
C ALA A 343 -16.53 1.28 2.56
N GLY A 344 -16.50 1.52 3.86
CA GLY A 344 -16.93 0.57 4.87
C GLY A 344 -18.46 0.60 5.00
N ILE A 345 -19.10 -0.50 4.66
CA ILE A 345 -20.57 -0.59 4.66
C ILE A 345 -21.05 -1.12 6.00
N THR A 346 -21.91 -0.34 6.65
CA THR A 346 -22.59 -0.69 7.90
C THR A 346 -24.09 -0.76 7.70
N TRP A 347 -24.84 -1.12 8.73
CA TRP A 347 -26.31 -1.14 8.66
C TRP A 347 -26.91 0.20 8.25
N GLY A 348 -26.33 1.31 8.72
CA GLY A 348 -26.82 2.68 8.42
C GLY A 348 -26.33 3.26 7.09
N SER A 349 -25.55 2.52 6.30
CA SER A 349 -25.03 3.00 5.00
C SER A 349 -26.16 3.21 3.99
N ASP A 350 -26.17 4.38 3.35
CA ASP A 350 -27.03 4.67 2.20
C ASP A 350 -26.29 4.36 0.91
N PRO A 351 -26.82 3.50 0.00
CA PRO A 351 -26.09 3.08 -1.18
C PRO A 351 -25.63 4.21 -2.11
N ALA A 352 -26.46 5.24 -2.30
CA ALA A 352 -26.11 6.36 -3.17
C ALA A 352 -25.06 7.27 -2.53
N ALA A 353 -25.14 7.48 -1.20
CA ALA A 353 -24.14 8.22 -0.47
C ALA A 353 -22.78 7.52 -0.46
N GLU A 354 -22.75 6.18 -0.29
CA GLU A 354 -21.49 5.41 -0.34
C GLU A 354 -20.86 5.44 -1.74
N TRP A 355 -21.67 5.38 -2.81
CA TRP A 355 -21.19 5.59 -4.17
C TRP A 355 -20.55 6.98 -4.32
N ALA A 356 -21.25 8.04 -3.93
CA ALA A 356 -20.76 9.42 -4.01
C ALA A 356 -19.45 9.61 -3.20
N GLU A 357 -19.31 8.93 -2.07
CA GLU A 357 -18.09 8.93 -1.27
C GLU A 357 -16.91 8.31 -2.03
N THR A 358 -17.11 7.19 -2.75
CA THR A 358 -16.03 6.61 -3.56
C THR A 358 -15.60 7.52 -4.70
N GLU A 359 -16.54 8.23 -5.34
CA GLU A 359 -16.23 9.22 -6.36
C GLU A 359 -15.41 10.39 -5.79
N LEU A 360 -15.81 10.90 -4.62
CA LEU A 360 -15.10 11.99 -3.94
C LEU A 360 -13.67 11.59 -3.57
N LYS A 361 -13.48 10.39 -3.03
CA LYS A 361 -12.16 9.85 -2.65
C LYS A 361 -11.22 9.70 -3.86
N ALA A 362 -11.76 9.29 -5.01
CA ALA A 362 -10.98 9.07 -6.23
C ALA A 362 -10.62 10.37 -6.96
N ARG A 363 -11.56 11.31 -7.03
CA ARG A 363 -11.51 12.50 -7.91
C ARG A 363 -10.18 13.23 -7.88
N ARG A 364 -9.68 13.60 -6.70
CA ARG A 364 -8.46 14.39 -6.57
C ARG A 364 -7.23 13.58 -7.00
N LEU A 365 -7.11 12.34 -6.53
CA LEU A 365 -5.93 11.50 -6.77
C LEU A 365 -5.86 11.04 -8.22
N VAL A 366 -6.97 10.61 -8.79
CA VAL A 366 -7.08 10.29 -10.22
C VAL A 366 -6.78 11.52 -11.07
N GLY A 367 -7.29 12.70 -10.70
CA GLY A 367 -6.95 13.95 -11.38
C GLY A 367 -5.45 14.29 -11.33
N LEU A 368 -4.78 14.02 -10.21
CA LEU A 368 -3.32 14.18 -10.09
C LEU A 368 -2.56 13.16 -10.94
N ALA A 369 -3.07 11.94 -11.06
CA ALA A 369 -2.45 10.89 -11.86
C ALA A 369 -2.72 11.02 -13.37
N SER A 370 -3.71 11.80 -13.78
CA SER A 370 -4.05 12.03 -15.18
C SER A 370 -3.17 13.10 -15.83
N LEU A 371 -3.13 13.11 -17.15
CA LEU A 371 -2.60 14.23 -17.91
C LEU A 371 -3.31 15.53 -17.47
N ALA A 372 -2.55 16.62 -17.31
CA ALA A 372 -3.16 17.93 -17.18
C ALA A 372 -4.03 18.15 -18.41
N SER A 373 -5.33 18.39 -18.23
CA SER A 373 -6.18 18.85 -19.31
C SER A 373 -5.51 20.10 -19.88
N GLY A 374 -5.02 20.04 -21.13
CA GLY A 374 -4.50 21.22 -21.81
C GLY A 374 -5.57 22.33 -21.77
N PRO A 375 -5.20 23.62 -21.87
CA PRO A 375 -6.19 24.66 -21.94
C PRO A 375 -7.14 24.30 -23.09
N VAL A 376 -8.43 24.13 -22.74
CA VAL A 376 -9.48 24.00 -23.74
C VAL A 376 -9.35 25.22 -24.63
N ALA A 377 -8.91 25.01 -25.89
CA ALA A 377 -8.90 26.07 -26.89
C ALA A 377 -10.33 26.61 -26.95
N ARG A 378 -10.48 27.88 -26.55
CA ARG A 378 -11.75 28.59 -26.62
C ARG A 378 -12.09 28.92 -28.07
#